data_20f4d8429b4c11074c41144c1cc24f37
#
_entry.id   20f4d8429b4c11074c41144c1cc24f37
#
_cell.length_a   1.000
_cell.length_b   1.000
_cell.length_c   1.000
_cell.angle_alpha   90.00
_cell.angle_beta   90.00
_cell.angle_gamma   90.00
#
_symmetry.space_group_name_H-M   'P 1'
#
loop_
_entity.id
_entity.type
_entity.pdbx_description
1 polymer ?
#
loop_
_entity_poly.entity_id
_entity_poly.type
_entity_poly.pdbx_seq_one_letter_code
_entity_poly.pdbx_strand_id
1 'polypeptide(L)'
;MKVSDCKVLIIDDVSSDREYLRQTLMLLGINKVSEAANGTLGINSYNAQQQDVVFLDIELPDCDGKSLLRQLKEINPQANVVIMTAHSTVENVQQSILAGACGFIAKPFSAKKIESVLVKCTKRTVAQPLAKTV
;
A
#
# COMPACT_ATOMS: atom_id res chain seq x y z
N MET A 1 9.04 -2.63 -16.60
CA MET A 1 7.74 -3.22 -16.26
C MET A 1 6.74 -2.11 -15.98
N LYS A 2 5.47 -2.40 -16.18
CA LYS A 2 4.40 -1.44 -15.97
C LYS A 2 3.79 -1.60 -14.58
N VAL A 3 3.22 -0.52 -14.06
CA VAL A 3 2.48 -0.54 -12.79
C VAL A 3 1.34 -1.56 -12.87
N SER A 4 0.69 -1.71 -14.01
CA SER A 4 -0.40 -2.68 -14.21
C SER A 4 0.03 -4.14 -14.02
N ASP A 5 1.31 -4.44 -14.06
CA ASP A 5 1.84 -5.79 -13.82
C ASP A 5 2.05 -6.10 -12.34
N CYS A 6 1.86 -5.13 -11.46
CA CYS A 6 2.07 -5.30 -10.02
C CYS A 6 1.09 -6.26 -9.40
N LYS A 7 1.59 -7.06 -8.47
CA LYS A 7 0.76 -7.74 -7.46
C LYS A 7 0.70 -6.83 -6.24
N VAL A 8 -0.50 -6.56 -5.77
CA VAL A 8 -0.74 -5.64 -4.65
C VAL A 8 -1.41 -6.36 -3.50
N LEU A 9 -0.96 -6.07 -2.30
CA LEU A 9 -1.61 -6.51 -1.06
C LEU A 9 -2.15 -5.28 -0.34
N ILE A 10 -3.40 -5.34 0.10
CA ILE A 10 -4.04 -4.30 0.90
C ILE A 10 -4.30 -4.87 2.29
N ILE A 11 -3.72 -4.24 3.31
CA ILE A 11 -3.94 -4.61 4.72
C ILE A 11 -4.64 -3.45 5.40
N ASP A 12 -5.94 -3.62 5.67
CA ASP A 12 -6.80 -2.58 6.25
C ASP A 12 -8.03 -3.28 6.83
N ASP A 13 -8.42 -2.93 8.06
CA ASP A 13 -9.56 -3.56 8.71
C ASP A 13 -10.91 -3.01 8.26
N VAL A 14 -10.93 -1.89 7.56
CA VAL A 14 -12.15 -1.26 7.06
C VAL A 14 -12.45 -1.75 5.65
N SER A 15 -13.50 -2.57 5.50
CA SER A 15 -13.82 -3.18 4.21
C SER A 15 -14.13 -2.18 3.11
N SER A 16 -14.79 -1.06 3.45
CA SER A 16 -15.09 -0.01 2.48
C SER A 16 -13.82 0.69 1.98
N ASP A 17 -12.83 0.85 2.84
CA ASP A 17 -11.53 1.43 2.44
C ASP A 17 -10.78 0.49 1.51
N ARG A 18 -10.79 -0.82 1.79
CA ARG A 18 -10.21 -1.81 0.88
C ARG A 18 -10.89 -1.80 -0.47
N GLU A 19 -12.20 -1.74 -0.49
CA GLU A 19 -12.99 -1.72 -1.73
C GLU A 19 -12.66 -0.48 -2.56
N TYR A 20 -12.59 0.69 -1.92
CA TYR A 20 -12.26 1.93 -2.61
C TYR A 20 -10.86 1.87 -3.22
N LEU A 21 -9.88 1.37 -2.47
CA LEU A 21 -8.51 1.25 -2.97
C LEU A 21 -8.43 0.22 -4.10
N ARG A 22 -9.10 -0.93 -3.95
CA ARG A 22 -9.13 -1.95 -5.00
C ARG A 22 -9.70 -1.40 -6.30
N GLN A 23 -10.81 -0.67 -6.24
CA GLN A 23 -11.40 -0.05 -7.42
C GLN A 23 -10.47 0.99 -8.05
N THR A 24 -9.80 1.77 -7.22
CA THR A 24 -8.82 2.75 -7.69
C THR A 24 -7.66 2.07 -8.42
N LEU A 25 -7.16 0.95 -7.87
CA LEU A 25 -6.11 0.17 -8.51
C LEU A 25 -6.56 -0.42 -9.84
N MET A 26 -7.82 -0.83 -9.94
CA MET A 26 -8.38 -1.32 -11.20
C MET A 26 -8.39 -0.24 -12.29
N LEU A 27 -8.61 1.02 -11.92
CA LEU A 27 -8.52 2.12 -12.87
C LEU A 27 -7.11 2.27 -13.47
N LEU A 28 -6.09 1.81 -12.74
CA LEU A 28 -4.70 1.82 -13.20
C LEU A 28 -4.31 0.53 -13.91
N GLY A 29 -5.27 -0.35 -14.14
CA GLY A 29 -5.06 -1.63 -14.81
C GLY A 29 -4.53 -2.73 -13.92
N ILE A 30 -4.46 -2.51 -12.60
CA ILE A 30 -4.00 -3.52 -11.65
C ILE A 30 -5.16 -4.41 -11.26
N ASN A 31 -5.07 -5.71 -11.58
CA ASN A 31 -6.12 -6.67 -11.27
C ASN A 31 -5.64 -7.81 -10.35
N LYS A 32 -4.37 -7.85 -10.01
CA LYS A 32 -3.81 -8.84 -9.08
C LYS A 32 -3.73 -8.22 -7.68
N VAL A 33 -4.87 -8.19 -7.00
CA VAL A 33 -5.01 -7.55 -5.70
C VAL A 33 -5.45 -8.58 -4.67
N SER A 34 -4.70 -8.68 -3.58
CA SER A 34 -5.06 -9.48 -2.41
C SER A 34 -5.43 -8.54 -1.27
N GLU A 35 -6.32 -8.97 -0.39
CA GLU A 35 -6.80 -8.17 0.73
C GLU A 35 -6.65 -8.95 2.03
N ALA A 36 -6.33 -8.22 3.10
CA ALA A 36 -6.25 -8.77 4.44
C ALA A 36 -6.88 -7.76 5.42
N ALA A 37 -7.73 -8.26 6.33
CA ALA A 37 -8.44 -7.43 7.28
C ALA A 37 -7.66 -7.17 8.57
N ASN A 38 -6.51 -7.81 8.74
CA ASN A 38 -5.67 -7.65 9.93
C ASN A 38 -4.21 -8.01 9.61
N GLY A 39 -3.34 -7.77 10.59
CA GLY A 39 -1.91 -7.98 10.42
C GLY A 39 -1.51 -9.43 10.19
N THR A 40 -2.12 -10.35 10.93
CA THR A 40 -1.82 -11.79 10.79
C THR A 40 -2.12 -12.28 9.38
N LEU A 41 -3.30 -11.96 8.86
CA LEU A 41 -3.68 -12.34 7.49
C LEU A 41 -2.78 -11.66 6.46
N GLY A 42 -2.38 -10.41 6.74
CA GLY A 42 -1.46 -9.67 5.86
C GLY A 42 -0.10 -10.35 5.76
N ILE A 43 0.49 -10.73 6.88
CA ILE A 43 1.78 -11.43 6.91
C ILE A 43 1.67 -12.77 6.19
N ASN A 44 0.59 -13.53 6.43
CA ASN A 44 0.37 -14.81 5.77
C ASN A 44 0.31 -14.65 4.23
N SER A 45 -0.41 -13.65 3.77
CA SER A 45 -0.51 -13.37 2.33
C SER A 45 0.84 -12.97 1.75
N TYR A 46 1.57 -12.12 2.46
CA TYR A 46 2.89 -11.66 1.99
C TYR A 46 3.90 -12.80 1.94
N ASN A 47 3.91 -13.68 2.95
CA ASN A 47 4.79 -14.85 2.94
C ASN A 47 4.49 -15.77 1.75
N ALA A 48 3.22 -15.91 1.39
CA ALA A 48 2.81 -16.80 0.30
C ALA A 48 3.13 -16.22 -1.07
N GLN A 49 3.03 -14.90 -1.26
CA GLN A 49 3.07 -14.30 -2.60
C GLN A 49 4.14 -13.23 -2.79
N GLN A 50 4.63 -12.63 -1.72
CA GLN A 50 5.57 -11.49 -1.76
C GLN A 50 5.16 -10.46 -2.82
N GLN A 51 3.99 -9.86 -2.62
CA GLN A 51 3.43 -8.88 -3.53
C GLN A 51 4.42 -7.73 -3.80
N ASP A 52 4.33 -7.14 -4.98
CA ASP A 52 5.23 -6.06 -5.39
C ASP A 52 5.04 -4.79 -4.57
N VAL A 53 3.83 -4.55 -4.09
CA VAL A 53 3.50 -3.40 -3.23
C VAL A 53 2.51 -3.84 -2.15
N VAL A 54 2.73 -3.35 -0.94
CA VAL A 54 1.80 -3.54 0.18
C VAL A 54 1.28 -2.17 0.62
N PHE A 55 -0.03 -1.99 0.59
CA PHE A 55 -0.69 -0.84 1.20
C PHE A 55 -1.12 -1.24 2.60
N LEU A 56 -0.58 -0.56 3.60
CA LEU A 56 -0.72 -0.94 5.00
C LEU A 56 -1.32 0.19 5.82
N ASP A 57 -2.51 -0.04 6.39
CA ASP A 57 -3.07 0.85 7.40
C ASP A 57 -2.29 0.69 8.70
N ILE A 58 -1.85 1.80 9.29
CA ILE A 58 -1.12 1.73 10.56
C ILE A 58 -2.02 1.47 11.76
N GLU A 59 -3.33 1.60 11.61
CA GLU A 59 -4.29 1.36 12.68
C GLU A 59 -5.02 0.03 12.44
N LEU A 60 -4.45 -1.05 12.94
CA LEU A 60 -5.01 -2.39 12.80
C LEU A 60 -5.51 -2.92 14.15
N PRO A 61 -6.54 -3.81 14.15
CA PRO A 61 -7.12 -4.30 15.41
C PRO A 61 -6.20 -5.23 16.18
N ASP A 62 -5.30 -5.96 15.51
CA ASP A 62 -4.48 -7.00 16.12
C ASP A 62 -3.02 -6.60 16.32
N CYS A 63 -2.59 -5.48 15.77
CA CYS A 63 -1.20 -5.05 15.89
C CYS A 63 -1.02 -3.58 15.51
N ASP A 64 0.13 -3.03 15.91
CA ASP A 64 0.58 -1.73 15.43
C ASP A 64 1.11 -1.89 14.00
N GLY A 65 0.60 -1.08 13.07
CA GLY A 65 1.02 -1.12 11.68
C GLY A 65 2.51 -0.83 11.48
N LYS A 66 3.12 -0.03 12.35
CA LYS A 66 4.57 0.24 12.27
C LYS A 66 5.39 -1.01 12.62
N SER A 67 4.95 -1.79 13.59
CA SER A 67 5.56 -3.09 13.90
C SER A 67 5.39 -4.06 12.74
N LEU A 68 4.22 -4.05 12.11
CA LEU A 68 3.95 -4.89 10.94
C LEU A 68 4.85 -4.50 9.77
N LEU A 69 5.05 -3.22 9.55
CA LEU A 69 5.97 -2.71 8.54
C LEU A 69 7.38 -3.28 8.75
N ARG A 70 7.87 -3.27 9.99
CA ARG A 70 9.17 -3.86 10.31
C ARG A 70 9.21 -5.35 10.00
N GLN A 71 8.15 -6.09 10.35
CA GLN A 71 8.06 -7.52 10.03
C GLN A 71 8.11 -7.78 8.52
N LEU A 72 7.39 -6.99 7.74
CA LEU A 72 7.42 -7.11 6.28
C LEU A 72 8.82 -6.86 5.73
N LYS A 73 9.52 -5.86 6.26
CA LYS A 73 10.90 -5.56 5.85
C LYS A 73 11.90 -6.62 6.32
N GLU A 74 11.61 -7.32 7.40
CA GLU A 74 12.42 -8.47 7.83
C GLU A 74 12.26 -9.65 6.89
N ILE A 75 11.01 -9.90 6.44
CA ILE A 75 10.73 -10.96 5.47
C ILE A 75 11.43 -10.65 4.15
N ASN A 76 11.35 -9.40 3.70
CA ASN A 76 11.96 -8.96 2.45
C ASN A 76 12.43 -7.51 2.59
N PRO A 77 13.76 -7.29 2.73
CA PRO A 77 14.29 -5.92 2.86
C PRO A 77 13.94 -5.01 1.68
N GLN A 78 13.60 -5.59 0.52
CA GLN A 78 13.21 -4.84 -0.66
C GLN A 78 11.69 -4.62 -0.75
N ALA A 79 10.92 -5.02 0.25
CA ALA A 79 9.48 -4.85 0.25
C ALA A 79 9.09 -3.38 0.07
N ASN A 80 8.18 -3.13 -0.84
CA ASN A 80 7.62 -1.80 -1.06
C ASN A 80 6.35 -1.68 -0.23
N VAL A 81 6.44 -0.98 0.89
CA VAL A 81 5.30 -0.79 1.80
C VAL A 81 4.90 0.67 1.80
N VAL A 82 3.64 0.92 1.44
CA VAL A 82 3.02 2.25 1.49
C VAL A 82 2.13 2.29 2.72
N ILE A 83 2.41 3.22 3.61
CA ILE A 83 1.57 3.42 4.81
C ILE A 83 0.36 4.26 4.46
N MET A 84 -0.80 3.85 4.97
CA MET A 84 -2.04 4.60 4.87
C MET A 84 -2.55 4.93 6.27
N THR A 85 -3.10 6.10 6.47
CA THR A 85 -3.71 6.46 7.75
C THR A 85 -4.69 7.62 7.63
N ALA A 86 -5.72 7.61 8.47
CA ALA A 86 -6.58 8.78 8.68
C ALA A 86 -5.90 9.81 9.60
N HIS A 87 -4.79 9.43 10.26
CA HIS A 87 -4.07 10.28 11.23
C HIS A 87 -2.65 10.57 10.72
N SER A 88 -2.56 11.48 9.74
CA SER A 88 -1.28 11.86 9.13
C SER A 88 -0.58 12.94 9.94
N THR A 89 -0.01 12.55 11.08
CA THR A 89 0.81 13.46 11.88
C THR A 89 2.25 13.43 11.38
N VAL A 90 3.00 14.50 11.67
CA VAL A 90 4.44 14.56 11.35
C VAL A 90 5.17 13.37 11.99
N GLU A 91 4.82 13.04 13.24
CA GLU A 91 5.40 11.91 13.95
C GLU A 91 5.15 10.58 13.22
N ASN A 92 3.90 10.32 12.81
CA ASN A 92 3.56 9.09 12.07
C ASN A 92 4.30 9.00 10.75
N VAL A 93 4.41 10.11 10.02
CA VAL A 93 5.16 10.15 8.75
C VAL A 93 6.64 9.81 8.99
N GLN A 94 7.27 10.48 9.97
CA GLN A 94 8.68 10.29 10.27
C GLN A 94 8.97 8.86 10.72
N GLN A 95 8.16 8.31 11.61
CA GLN A 95 8.34 6.95 12.11
C GLN A 95 8.18 5.90 11.01
N SER A 96 7.23 6.13 10.09
CA SER A 96 7.01 5.24 8.96
C SER A 96 8.21 5.23 8.01
N ILE A 97 8.75 6.39 7.70
CA ILE A 97 9.94 6.53 6.84
C ILE A 97 11.13 5.84 7.50
N LEU A 98 11.37 6.08 8.80
CA LEU A 98 12.46 5.45 9.53
C LEU A 98 12.33 3.94 9.58
N ALA A 99 11.11 3.41 9.60
CA ALA A 99 10.86 1.97 9.59
C ALA A 99 10.95 1.36 8.18
N GLY A 100 11.18 2.17 7.15
CA GLY A 100 11.44 1.68 5.79
C GLY A 100 10.26 1.75 4.83
N ALA A 101 9.20 2.50 5.15
CA ALA A 101 8.11 2.71 4.20
C ALA A 101 8.63 3.45 2.95
N CYS A 102 8.19 3.05 1.78
CA CYS A 102 8.54 3.73 0.54
C CYS A 102 7.62 4.92 0.25
N GLY A 103 6.46 4.98 0.88
CA GLY A 103 5.52 6.05 0.72
C GLY A 103 4.53 6.14 1.88
N PHE A 104 3.81 7.24 1.92
CA PHE A 104 2.84 7.52 2.96
C PHE A 104 1.64 8.24 2.33
N ILE A 105 0.44 7.78 2.62
CA ILE A 105 -0.79 8.36 2.08
C ILE A 105 -1.76 8.65 3.21
N ALA A 106 -2.25 9.89 3.25
CA ALA A 106 -3.32 10.27 4.18
C ALA A 106 -4.68 9.90 3.59
N LYS A 107 -5.55 9.35 4.42
CA LYS A 107 -6.95 9.09 4.04
C LYS A 107 -7.77 10.36 4.27
N PRO A 108 -8.72 10.69 3.42
CA PRO A 108 -9.05 10.06 2.14
C PRO A 108 -8.03 10.43 1.06
N PHE A 109 -7.79 9.51 0.13
CA PHE A 109 -6.82 9.72 -0.93
C PHE A 109 -7.50 9.71 -2.32
N SER A 110 -6.84 10.35 -3.29
CA SER A 110 -7.29 10.39 -4.67
C SER A 110 -6.60 9.30 -5.50
N ALA A 111 -7.19 8.96 -6.64
CA ALA A 111 -6.58 8.04 -7.60
C ALA A 111 -5.21 8.54 -8.06
N LYS A 112 -5.05 9.84 -8.19
CA LYS A 112 -3.79 10.44 -8.62
C LYS A 112 -2.68 10.26 -7.60
N LYS A 113 -3.01 10.32 -6.31
CA LYS A 113 -2.06 10.04 -5.23
C LYS A 113 -1.61 8.59 -5.24
N ILE A 114 -2.54 7.66 -5.49
CA ILE A 114 -2.22 6.24 -5.61
C ILE A 114 -1.29 6.01 -6.80
N GLU A 115 -1.59 6.60 -7.95
CA GLU A 115 -0.71 6.50 -9.13
C GLU A 115 0.70 7.00 -8.80
N SER A 116 0.81 8.18 -8.22
CA SER A 116 2.11 8.79 -7.87
C SER A 116 2.93 7.92 -6.95
N VAL A 117 2.31 7.37 -5.90
CA VAL A 117 3.04 6.55 -4.93
C VAL A 117 3.46 5.21 -5.54
N LEU A 118 2.65 4.64 -6.41
CA LEU A 118 3.01 3.40 -7.10
C LEU A 118 4.23 3.60 -8.00
N VAL A 119 4.24 4.67 -8.78
CA VAL A 119 5.39 5.01 -9.64
C VAL A 119 6.64 5.22 -8.78
N LYS A 120 6.51 5.99 -7.70
CA LYS A 120 7.63 6.27 -6.80
C LYS A 120 8.20 5.00 -6.16
N CYS A 121 7.31 4.14 -5.63
CA CYS A 121 7.73 2.99 -4.84
C CYS A 121 8.20 1.81 -5.69
N THR A 122 7.57 1.59 -6.84
CA THR A 122 7.92 0.47 -7.71
C THR A 122 8.94 0.84 -8.77
N LYS A 123 9.08 2.14 -9.05
CA LYS A 123 9.87 2.67 -10.18
C LYS A 123 9.42 2.11 -11.52
N ARG A 124 8.13 1.72 -11.60
CA ARG A 124 7.50 1.23 -12.82
C ARG A 124 6.75 2.34 -13.51
N THR A 125 6.55 2.21 -14.81
CA THR A 125 5.83 3.19 -15.60
C THR A 125 4.33 2.87 -15.63
N VAL A 126 3.52 3.89 -15.82
CA VAL A 126 2.09 3.75 -16.05
C VAL A 126 1.87 3.66 -17.55
N ALA A 127 1.24 2.54 -18.00
CA ALA A 127 0.98 2.32 -19.43
C ALA A 127 0.07 3.39 -20.02
N GLN A 128 -0.91 3.82 -19.21
CA GLN A 128 -1.87 4.85 -19.60
C GLN A 128 -2.14 5.71 -18.37
N PRO A 129 -1.43 6.85 -18.24
CA PRO A 129 -1.62 7.74 -17.10
C PRO A 129 -3.07 8.18 -16.97
N LEU A 130 -3.52 8.41 -15.74
CA LEU A 130 -4.84 8.96 -15.51
C LEU A 130 -4.98 10.26 -16.27
N ALA A 131 -6.15 10.44 -16.91
CA ALA A 131 -6.40 11.62 -17.70
C ALA A 131 -6.18 12.88 -16.86
N LYS A 132 -5.39 13.79 -17.41
CA LYS A 132 -5.25 15.10 -16.79
C LYS A 132 -6.55 15.84 -16.95
N THR A 133 -7.12 16.24 -15.83
CA THR A 133 -8.28 17.11 -15.87
C THR A 133 -7.80 18.47 -16.33
N VAL A 134 -8.35 18.89 -17.41
CA VAL A 134 -8.02 20.20 -17.96
C VAL A 134 -8.97 21.22 -17.40
#